data_6cad231a8d5e342299dbc0d3403516ab
#
_entry.id   6cad231a8d5e342299dbc0d3403516ab
#
_cell.length_a   1.000
_cell.length_b   1.000
_cell.length_c   1.000
_cell.angle_alpha   90.00
_cell.angle_beta   90.00
_cell.angle_gamma   90.00
#
_symmetry.space_group_name_H-M   'P 1'
#
loop_
_entity.id
_entity.type
_entity.pdbx_description
1 polymer ?
#
loop_
_entity_poly.entity_id
_entity_poly.type
_entity_poly.pdbx_seq_one_letter_code
_entity_poly.pdbx_strand_id
1 'polypeptide(L)'
;MNTVKQVIPAAAINLVGFSLLEPCTPMHRFFPSWYNVWEAWLHKQANAKAGSDQWLFRRFGIDGEMLPEEALRKANYRGWLNDMSAACAQAVAQLGSKGEFRLRNERNALIYCDSWGEASVFEGVNSWRDSLSVDILPKGIVRDYGIKDFTCKLRGERNGLLSALRMAQDCLNSNMADNVIICGQFRSFPMLVFSEAEHFPSSSKRGPIPANSQFSVERVGCLILKKQPGQGVALHLSDYQALSGSTQRRALQLADHCKRYLATDTQAVLGVTPPALLFRAVQRQAFEQLPASLACVSLSELYGDSGCMNPALAWQYLLQSNITGHSLLSVLDGEGGAWLLENWIPQACHLLSNQRGTS
;
A
#
# COMPACT_ATOMS: atom_id res chain seq x y z
N MET A 1 -37.08 12.23 3.06
CA MET A 1 -35.81 11.46 3.10
C MET A 1 -34.88 12.18 4.05
N ASN A 2 -34.73 11.71 5.28
CA ASN A 2 -33.77 12.25 6.23
C ASN A 2 -32.37 11.83 5.78
N THR A 3 -31.60 12.74 5.22
CA THR A 3 -30.17 12.56 5.01
C THR A 3 -29.52 12.44 6.39
N VAL A 4 -29.20 11.22 6.81
CA VAL A 4 -28.33 10.98 7.96
C VAL A 4 -27.01 11.66 7.62
N LYS A 5 -26.70 12.76 8.31
CA LYS A 5 -25.40 13.42 8.17
C LYS A 5 -24.34 12.43 8.59
N GLN A 6 -23.50 12.01 7.66
CA GLN A 6 -22.28 11.26 7.94
C GLN A 6 -21.45 12.05 8.96
N VAL A 7 -21.14 11.48 10.10
CA VAL A 7 -20.30 12.10 11.10
C VAL A 7 -18.86 11.67 10.82
N ILE A 8 -18.19 12.45 9.96
CA ILE A 8 -16.75 12.29 9.73
C ILE A 8 -16.01 12.71 11.01
N PRO A 9 -15.09 11.89 11.54
CA PRO A 9 -14.33 12.24 12.73
C PRO A 9 -13.59 13.57 12.58
N ALA A 10 -13.54 14.37 13.64
CA ALA A 10 -12.87 15.68 13.62
C ALA A 10 -11.37 15.58 13.32
N ALA A 11 -10.75 14.44 13.63
CA ALA A 11 -9.35 14.15 13.34
C ALA A 11 -9.10 13.64 11.91
N ALA A 12 -10.14 13.47 11.08
CA ALA A 12 -9.98 13.00 9.70
C ALA A 12 -9.16 13.99 8.87
N ILE A 13 -8.31 13.45 8.02
CA ILE A 13 -7.54 14.19 7.02
C ILE A 13 -8.11 13.95 5.63
N ASN A 14 -7.79 14.80 4.68
CA ASN A 14 -8.38 14.75 3.35
C ASN A 14 -7.34 14.43 2.28
N LEU A 15 -7.52 13.34 1.56
CA LEU A 15 -6.72 12.95 0.41
C LEU A 15 -7.22 13.73 -0.82
N VAL A 16 -6.42 14.68 -1.28
CA VAL A 16 -6.78 15.60 -2.37
C VAL A 16 -6.01 15.31 -3.66
N GLY A 17 -4.97 14.53 -3.61
CA GLY A 17 -4.22 14.03 -4.78
C GLY A 17 -3.76 12.61 -4.53
N PHE A 18 -3.94 11.73 -5.50
CA PHE A 18 -3.59 10.32 -5.40
C PHE A 18 -3.10 9.77 -6.73
N SER A 19 -1.96 9.10 -6.70
CA SER A 19 -1.48 8.30 -7.81
C SER A 19 -0.78 7.04 -7.28
N LEU A 20 -1.06 5.92 -7.92
CA LEU A 20 -0.40 4.64 -7.68
C LEU A 20 -0.05 4.04 -9.02
N LEU A 21 1.25 3.88 -9.30
CA LEU A 21 1.77 3.32 -10.53
C LEU A 21 2.30 1.92 -10.30
N GLU A 22 2.07 1.07 -11.28
CA GLU A 22 2.63 -0.28 -11.35
C GLU A 22 3.30 -0.50 -12.71
N PRO A 23 4.25 -1.45 -12.82
CA PRO A 23 4.91 -1.74 -14.09
C PRO A 23 3.91 -2.23 -15.14
N CYS A 24 4.04 -1.77 -16.38
CA CYS A 24 3.27 -2.26 -17.52
C CYS A 24 3.79 -3.60 -18.08
N THR A 25 4.87 -4.15 -17.50
CA THR A 25 5.48 -5.42 -17.91
C THR A 25 4.61 -6.62 -17.53
N PRO A 26 4.71 -7.75 -18.25
CA PRO A 26 4.04 -8.97 -17.85
C PRO A 26 4.55 -9.49 -16.49
N MET A 27 3.78 -10.39 -15.88
CA MET A 27 4.22 -11.14 -14.72
C MET A 27 5.30 -12.15 -15.10
N HIS A 28 6.36 -12.22 -14.32
CA HIS A 28 7.46 -13.17 -14.51
C HIS A 28 7.46 -14.19 -13.39
N ARG A 29 7.46 -15.47 -13.74
CA ARG A 29 7.60 -16.55 -12.77
C ARG A 29 9.03 -16.59 -12.25
N PHE A 30 9.18 -16.71 -10.92
CA PHE A 30 10.47 -16.89 -10.30
C PHE A 30 10.87 -18.37 -10.31
N PHE A 31 12.10 -18.63 -10.73
CA PHE A 31 12.75 -19.94 -10.64
C PHE A 31 14.00 -19.80 -9.77
N PRO A 32 14.12 -20.58 -8.67
CA PRO A 32 15.30 -20.53 -7.85
C PRO A 32 16.51 -21.04 -8.62
N SER A 33 17.65 -20.43 -8.40
CA SER A 33 18.90 -20.87 -8.99
C SER A 33 19.31 -22.25 -8.42
N TRP A 34 19.72 -23.15 -9.29
CA TRP A 34 20.12 -24.48 -8.89
C TRP A 34 21.44 -24.52 -8.06
N TYR A 35 22.27 -23.50 -8.18
CA TYR A 35 23.53 -23.39 -7.45
C TYR A 35 23.44 -22.52 -6.19
N ASN A 36 22.38 -21.74 -6.02
CA ASN A 36 22.15 -20.93 -4.83
C ASN A 36 21.20 -21.64 -3.86
N VAL A 37 21.78 -22.43 -2.98
CA VAL A 37 21.03 -23.23 -1.99
C VAL A 37 20.16 -22.34 -1.08
N TRP A 38 20.66 -21.17 -0.70
CA TRP A 38 19.93 -20.22 0.15
C TRP A 38 18.69 -19.67 -0.56
N GLU A 39 18.82 -19.25 -1.80
CA GLU A 39 17.69 -18.80 -2.62
C GLU A 39 16.63 -19.88 -2.76
N ALA A 40 17.05 -21.11 -3.08
CA ALA A 40 16.13 -22.24 -3.22
C ALA A 40 15.42 -22.58 -1.89
N TRP A 41 16.12 -22.47 -0.78
CA TRP A 41 15.56 -22.71 0.54
C TRP A 41 14.53 -21.63 0.91
N LEU A 42 14.85 -20.33 0.77
CA LEU A 42 13.93 -19.23 1.03
C LEU A 42 12.66 -19.34 0.17
N HIS A 43 12.82 -19.61 -1.12
CA HIS A 43 11.69 -19.80 -2.03
C HIS A 43 10.78 -20.95 -1.58
N LYS A 44 11.37 -22.08 -1.14
CA LYS A 44 10.62 -23.23 -0.60
C LYS A 44 9.84 -22.85 0.67
N GLN A 45 10.47 -22.11 1.60
CA GLN A 45 9.80 -21.66 2.82
C GLN A 45 8.68 -20.70 2.51
N ALA A 46 8.90 -19.72 1.64
CA ALA A 46 7.88 -18.76 1.20
C ALA A 46 6.67 -19.47 0.56
N ASN A 47 6.89 -20.47 -0.30
CA ASN A 47 5.83 -21.28 -0.88
C ASN A 47 5.02 -22.02 0.19
N ALA A 48 5.69 -22.62 1.16
CA ALA A 48 5.01 -23.33 2.26
C ALA A 48 4.14 -22.40 3.11
N LYS A 49 4.62 -21.20 3.43
CA LYS A 49 3.87 -20.19 4.20
C LYS A 49 2.70 -19.61 3.41
N ALA A 50 2.92 -19.33 2.14
CA ALA A 50 1.90 -18.80 1.25
C ALA A 50 0.88 -19.87 0.81
N GLY A 51 1.19 -21.15 0.95
CA GLY A 51 0.38 -22.24 0.41
C GLY A 51 0.26 -22.14 -1.10
N SER A 52 1.37 -21.89 -1.77
CA SER A 52 1.44 -21.79 -3.22
C SER A 52 2.60 -22.61 -3.75
N ASP A 53 2.56 -22.94 -5.04
CA ASP A 53 3.62 -23.66 -5.74
C ASP A 53 4.51 -22.74 -6.57
N GLN A 54 4.09 -21.48 -6.74
CA GLN A 54 4.84 -20.53 -7.55
C GLN A 54 4.63 -19.08 -7.11
N TRP A 55 5.64 -18.26 -7.39
CA TRP A 55 5.61 -16.82 -7.23
C TRP A 55 5.80 -16.15 -8.57
N LEU A 56 4.96 -15.15 -8.83
CA LEU A 56 5.03 -14.27 -9.99
C LEU A 56 5.34 -12.86 -9.53
N PHE A 57 6.24 -12.22 -10.25
CA PHE A 57 6.71 -10.87 -9.96
C PHE A 57 6.46 -9.95 -11.12
N ARG A 58 6.05 -8.71 -10.82
CA ARG A 58 6.00 -7.62 -11.78
C ARG A 58 6.83 -6.47 -11.23
N ARG A 59 7.86 -6.05 -11.99
CA ARG A 59 8.84 -5.09 -11.51
C ARG A 59 9.13 -4.03 -12.56
N PHE A 60 9.49 -2.81 -12.09
CA PHE A 60 9.96 -1.75 -12.96
C PHE A 60 11.33 -2.08 -13.57
N GLY A 61 11.59 -1.55 -14.78
CA GLY A 61 12.90 -1.65 -15.44
C GLY A 61 13.29 -3.06 -15.89
N ILE A 62 12.33 -3.97 -16.03
CA ILE A 62 12.54 -5.22 -16.74
C ILE A 62 12.36 -4.95 -18.23
N ASP A 63 13.48 -4.79 -18.95
CA ASP A 63 13.47 -4.62 -20.39
C ASP A 63 13.31 -5.98 -21.07
N GLY A 64 12.58 -6.01 -22.20
CA GLY A 64 12.24 -7.25 -22.91
C GLY A 64 13.43 -8.00 -23.52
N GLU A 65 14.65 -7.41 -23.48
CA GLU A 65 15.89 -8.03 -23.96
C GLU A 65 16.59 -8.90 -22.89
N MET A 66 16.24 -8.74 -21.61
CA MET A 66 16.83 -9.54 -20.54
C MET A 66 16.09 -10.86 -20.36
N LEU A 67 16.84 -11.92 -20.06
CA LEU A 67 16.23 -13.17 -19.58
C LEU A 67 15.44 -12.88 -18.31
N PRO A 68 14.18 -13.34 -18.20
CA PRO A 68 13.32 -13.04 -17.04
C PRO A 68 13.97 -13.40 -15.70
N GLU A 69 14.74 -14.46 -15.64
CA GLU A 69 15.43 -14.92 -14.44
C GLU A 69 16.51 -13.94 -13.97
N GLU A 70 17.25 -13.34 -14.88
CA GLU A 70 18.24 -12.31 -14.55
C GLU A 70 17.57 -10.99 -14.19
N ALA A 71 16.53 -10.63 -14.92
CA ALA A 71 15.79 -9.39 -14.72
C ALA A 71 15.16 -9.33 -13.31
N LEU A 72 14.66 -10.46 -12.80
CA LEU A 72 14.12 -10.52 -11.44
C LEU A 72 15.17 -10.36 -10.34
N ARG A 73 16.45 -10.66 -10.63
CA ARG A 73 17.55 -10.52 -9.67
C ARG A 73 18.27 -9.19 -9.73
N LYS A 74 18.10 -8.45 -10.82
CA LYS A 74 18.66 -7.11 -10.98
C LYS A 74 17.55 -6.08 -10.83
N ALA A 75 17.80 -5.03 -10.09
CA ALA A 75 16.88 -3.91 -10.01
C ALA A 75 17.44 -2.70 -10.77
N ASN A 76 16.57 -2.01 -11.49
CA ASN A 76 16.87 -0.74 -12.10
C ASN A 76 16.30 0.39 -11.24
N TYR A 77 17.10 0.87 -10.27
CA TYR A 77 16.67 1.91 -9.34
C TYR A 77 16.32 3.24 -10.04
N ARG A 78 16.93 3.54 -11.21
CA ARG A 78 16.61 4.76 -11.98
C ARG A 78 15.19 4.70 -12.54
N GLY A 79 14.74 3.54 -12.96
CA GLY A 79 13.38 3.34 -13.45
C GLY A 79 12.35 3.74 -12.40
N TRP A 80 12.41 3.16 -11.21
CA TRP A 80 11.42 3.47 -10.18
C TRP A 80 11.51 4.91 -9.63
N LEU A 81 12.68 5.56 -9.66
CA LEU A 81 12.79 6.99 -9.33
C LEU A 81 12.04 7.88 -10.32
N ASN A 82 12.11 7.55 -11.61
CA ASN A 82 11.32 8.23 -12.64
C ASN A 82 9.83 8.01 -12.44
N ASP A 83 9.42 6.78 -12.14
CA ASP A 83 8.02 6.44 -11.88
C ASP A 83 7.50 7.10 -10.60
N MET A 84 8.33 7.23 -9.55
CA MET A 84 7.98 8.02 -8.36
C MET A 84 7.74 9.50 -8.72
N SER A 85 8.60 10.09 -9.54
CA SER A 85 8.43 11.47 -9.99
C SER A 85 7.17 11.62 -10.85
N ALA A 86 6.87 10.64 -11.71
CA ALA A 86 5.64 10.60 -12.49
C ALA A 86 4.40 10.47 -11.59
N ALA A 87 4.43 9.59 -10.57
CA ALA A 87 3.34 9.46 -9.61
C ALA A 87 3.07 10.77 -8.87
N CYS A 88 4.13 11.48 -8.44
CA CYS A 88 3.99 12.79 -7.81
C CYS A 88 3.37 13.82 -8.77
N ALA A 89 3.84 13.87 -10.02
CA ALA A 89 3.29 14.78 -11.01
C ALA A 89 1.81 14.51 -11.30
N GLN A 90 1.41 13.22 -11.40
CA GLN A 90 0.01 12.84 -11.59
C GLN A 90 -0.87 13.23 -10.39
N ALA A 91 -0.40 13.00 -9.16
CA ALA A 91 -1.14 13.37 -7.96
C ALA A 91 -1.32 14.89 -7.85
N VAL A 92 -0.27 15.67 -8.18
CA VAL A 92 -0.31 17.14 -8.18
C VAL A 92 -1.24 17.68 -9.27
N ALA A 93 -1.21 17.10 -10.47
CA ALA A 93 -2.08 17.52 -11.57
C ALA A 93 -3.58 17.43 -11.21
N GLN A 94 -3.98 16.53 -10.32
CA GLN A 94 -5.37 16.41 -9.84
C GLN A 94 -5.83 17.62 -9.01
N LEU A 95 -4.91 18.40 -8.46
CA LEU A 95 -5.25 19.63 -7.72
C LEU A 95 -5.68 20.77 -8.65
N GLY A 96 -5.42 20.65 -9.94
CA GLY A 96 -5.59 21.74 -10.93
C GLY A 96 -4.62 22.88 -10.72
N SER A 97 -4.54 23.82 -11.68
CA SER A 97 -3.55 24.90 -11.70
C SER A 97 -3.54 25.78 -10.43
N LYS A 98 -4.71 26.08 -9.88
CA LYS A 98 -4.81 26.87 -8.63
C LYS A 98 -4.29 26.07 -7.41
N GLY A 99 -4.60 24.77 -7.35
CA GLY A 99 -4.15 23.88 -6.28
C GLY A 99 -2.65 23.66 -6.33
N GLU A 100 -2.10 23.46 -7.51
CA GLU A 100 -0.65 23.33 -7.72
C GLU A 100 0.10 24.61 -7.32
N PHE A 101 -0.39 25.78 -7.72
CA PHE A 101 0.19 27.07 -7.31
C PHE A 101 0.18 27.24 -5.79
N ARG A 102 -0.94 26.87 -5.12
CA ARG A 102 -1.04 26.93 -3.66
C ARG A 102 -0.05 25.97 -3.02
N LEU A 103 0.01 24.72 -3.49
CA LEU A 103 0.93 23.71 -2.96
C LEU A 103 2.39 24.21 -2.93
N ARG A 104 2.83 24.92 -3.97
CA ARG A 104 4.19 25.47 -4.03
C ARG A 104 4.46 26.63 -3.06
N ASN A 105 3.42 27.28 -2.53
CA ASN A 105 3.53 28.45 -1.65
C ASN A 105 3.11 28.17 -0.20
N GLU A 106 2.48 27.04 0.06
CA GLU A 106 2.04 26.60 1.39
C GLU A 106 3.19 25.81 2.10
N ARG A 107 3.05 25.60 3.40
CA ARG A 107 3.99 24.79 4.17
C ARG A 107 3.77 23.31 3.88
N ASN A 108 4.75 22.66 3.29
CA ASN A 108 4.68 21.29 2.87
C ASN A 108 5.63 20.41 3.68
N ALA A 109 5.11 19.30 4.20
CA ALA A 109 5.91 18.23 4.75
C ALA A 109 6.01 17.07 3.74
N LEU A 110 7.15 16.35 3.75
CA LEU A 110 7.35 15.15 2.97
C LEU A 110 7.59 13.95 3.88
N ILE A 111 6.79 12.91 3.71
CA ILE A 111 7.01 11.61 4.34
C ILE A 111 7.29 10.60 3.23
N TYR A 112 8.45 9.98 3.30
CA TYR A 112 8.84 8.93 2.37
C TYR A 112 8.70 7.56 3.02
N CYS A 113 7.95 6.68 2.38
CA CYS A 113 7.61 5.36 2.89
C CYS A 113 8.27 4.28 2.02
N ASP A 114 9.02 3.38 2.66
CA ASP A 114 9.77 2.32 1.99
C ASP A 114 9.65 1.00 2.76
N SER A 115 9.48 -0.12 2.05
CA SER A 115 9.39 -1.43 2.69
C SER A 115 10.71 -1.91 3.26
N TRP A 116 11.82 -1.80 2.50
CA TRP A 116 13.02 -2.59 2.76
C TRP A 116 14.13 -1.77 3.39
N GLY A 117 14.28 -0.84 3.82
CA GLY A 117 15.48 -0.19 4.35
C GLY A 117 16.53 0.09 3.27
N GLU A 118 17.79 -0.18 3.60
CA GLU A 118 18.91 -0.01 2.66
C GLU A 118 18.97 -1.19 1.68
N ALA A 119 18.49 -0.95 0.47
CA ALA A 119 18.44 -1.97 -0.57
C ALA A 119 19.43 -1.74 -1.71
N SER A 120 20.24 -0.68 -1.64
CA SER A 120 21.20 -0.30 -2.68
C SER A 120 22.19 -1.41 -3.05
N VAL A 121 22.58 -2.24 -2.08
CA VAL A 121 23.45 -3.41 -2.31
C VAL A 121 22.80 -4.44 -3.24
N PHE A 122 21.50 -4.65 -3.10
CA PHE A 122 20.74 -5.57 -3.94
C PHE A 122 20.43 -4.99 -5.32
N GLU A 123 20.51 -3.70 -5.48
CA GLU A 123 20.16 -3.01 -6.71
C GLU A 123 21.37 -2.72 -7.61
N GLY A 124 22.55 -3.20 -7.25
CA GLY A 124 23.77 -3.00 -8.03
C GLY A 124 24.15 -1.52 -8.18
N VAL A 125 23.86 -0.72 -7.15
CA VAL A 125 24.22 0.71 -7.14
C VAL A 125 25.73 0.86 -6.95
N ASN A 126 26.40 1.39 -7.96
CA ASN A 126 27.86 1.51 -7.99
C ASN A 126 28.39 2.82 -7.40
N SER A 127 27.51 3.79 -7.10
CA SER A 127 27.89 5.11 -6.60
C SER A 127 27.24 5.35 -5.23
N TRP A 128 28.06 5.77 -4.26
CA TRP A 128 27.57 6.19 -2.95
C TRP A 128 26.55 7.35 -3.04
N ARG A 129 26.66 8.22 -4.05
CA ARG A 129 25.68 9.30 -4.28
C ARG A 129 24.33 8.75 -4.72
N ASP A 130 24.35 7.75 -5.57
CA ASP A 130 23.13 7.09 -6.03
C ASP A 130 22.51 6.27 -4.91
N SER A 131 23.32 5.58 -4.09
CA SER A 131 22.89 4.89 -2.88
C SER A 131 22.16 5.85 -1.93
N LEU A 132 22.74 7.02 -1.63
CA LEU A 132 22.07 8.04 -0.82
C LEU A 132 20.75 8.53 -1.43
N SER A 133 20.66 8.61 -2.76
CA SER A 133 19.44 9.05 -3.44
C SER A 133 18.35 7.99 -3.38
N VAL A 134 18.71 6.70 -3.42
CA VAL A 134 17.79 5.57 -3.33
C VAL A 134 17.33 5.35 -1.89
N ASP A 135 18.25 5.40 -0.94
CA ASP A 135 17.99 4.96 0.43
C ASP A 135 17.56 6.08 1.39
N ILE A 136 17.69 7.35 1.01
CA ILE A 136 17.28 8.45 1.89
C ILE A 136 15.98 9.09 1.42
N LEU A 137 16.07 10.06 0.53
CA LEU A 137 14.90 10.82 0.07
C LEU A 137 15.06 11.20 -1.40
N PRO A 138 13.96 11.18 -2.19
CA PRO A 138 14.00 11.69 -3.57
C PRO A 138 14.25 13.20 -3.60
N LYS A 139 15.51 13.61 -3.76
CA LYS A 139 15.92 15.03 -3.70
C LYS A 139 15.19 15.93 -4.72
N GLY A 140 14.83 15.37 -5.88
CA GLY A 140 14.05 16.08 -6.88
C GLY A 140 12.71 16.53 -6.31
N ILE A 141 11.99 15.63 -5.65
CA ILE A 141 10.68 15.90 -5.06
C ILE A 141 10.78 16.96 -3.95
N VAL A 142 11.78 16.87 -3.08
CA VAL A 142 12.04 17.88 -2.02
C VAL A 142 12.18 19.27 -2.61
N ARG A 143 12.97 19.40 -3.69
CA ARG A 143 13.20 20.67 -4.38
C ARG A 143 11.95 21.16 -5.12
N ASP A 144 11.33 20.30 -5.90
CA ASP A 144 10.28 20.67 -6.86
C ASP A 144 8.98 21.08 -6.16
N TYR A 145 8.76 20.58 -4.94
CA TYR A 145 7.59 20.95 -4.12
C TYR A 145 7.93 21.86 -2.93
N GLY A 146 9.13 22.42 -2.90
CA GLY A 146 9.53 23.43 -1.92
C GLY A 146 9.46 22.94 -0.47
N ILE A 147 9.80 21.67 -0.22
CA ILE A 147 9.82 21.12 1.13
C ILE A 147 10.97 21.73 1.92
N LYS A 148 10.68 22.44 3.00
CA LYS A 148 11.67 23.16 3.79
C LYS A 148 11.72 22.72 5.26
N ASP A 149 10.57 22.41 5.84
CA ASP A 149 10.45 22.36 7.30
C ASP A 149 10.48 20.93 7.83
N PHE A 150 9.80 19.98 7.19
CA PHE A 150 9.70 18.63 7.70
C PHE A 150 9.87 17.59 6.58
N THR A 151 10.85 16.72 6.78
CA THR A 151 11.03 15.53 5.96
C THR A 151 11.31 14.32 6.86
N CYS A 152 10.69 13.20 6.55
CA CYS A 152 10.88 11.96 7.30
C CYS A 152 10.90 10.77 6.34
N LYS A 153 11.73 9.77 6.64
CA LYS A 153 11.69 8.46 6.00
C LYS A 153 11.19 7.44 7.00
N LEU A 154 10.13 6.74 6.63
CA LEU A 154 9.56 5.64 7.39
C LEU A 154 9.88 4.32 6.68
N ARG A 155 10.35 3.37 7.43
CA ARG A 155 10.61 2.00 6.98
C ARG A 155 9.63 1.06 7.65
N GLY A 156 9.09 0.14 6.91
CA GLY A 156 8.17 -0.86 7.45
C GLY A 156 7.54 -1.69 6.34
N GLU A 157 7.76 -2.98 6.38
CA GLU A 157 7.39 -3.94 5.34
C GLU A 157 5.89 -3.88 5.02
N ARG A 158 5.05 -3.71 6.06
CA ARG A 158 3.59 -3.70 5.92
C ARG A 158 2.93 -2.42 6.43
N ASN A 159 3.43 -1.88 7.52
CA ASN A 159 2.80 -0.76 8.24
C ASN A 159 3.32 0.62 7.82
N GLY A 160 4.30 0.67 6.90
CA GLY A 160 4.97 1.92 6.54
C GLY A 160 4.01 3.03 6.10
N LEU A 161 3.07 2.73 5.19
CA LEU A 161 2.09 3.72 4.72
C LEU A 161 1.09 4.12 5.81
N LEU A 162 0.67 3.18 6.67
CA LEU A 162 -0.23 3.49 7.80
C LEU A 162 0.45 4.38 8.82
N SER A 163 1.71 4.11 9.13
CA SER A 163 2.54 4.96 9.99
C SER A 163 2.74 6.35 9.37
N ALA A 164 2.93 6.44 8.06
CA ALA A 164 3.01 7.69 7.33
C ALA A 164 1.69 8.49 7.40
N LEU A 165 0.54 7.82 7.29
CA LEU A 165 -0.77 8.44 7.44
C LEU A 165 -0.99 8.97 8.87
N ARG A 166 -0.60 8.21 9.90
CA ARG A 166 -0.68 8.66 11.29
C ARG A 166 0.18 9.91 11.51
N MET A 167 1.43 9.87 11.04
CA MET A 167 2.32 11.03 11.14
C MET A 167 1.79 12.23 10.35
N ALA A 168 1.22 12.01 9.16
CA ALA A 168 0.58 13.08 8.39
C ALA A 168 -0.60 13.69 9.13
N GLN A 169 -1.43 12.86 9.76
CA GLN A 169 -2.56 13.31 10.59
C GLN A 169 -2.06 14.20 11.74
N ASP A 170 -0.98 13.79 12.41
CA ASP A 170 -0.39 14.56 13.51
C ASP A 170 0.20 15.88 13.01
N CYS A 171 0.94 15.89 11.91
CA CYS A 171 1.49 17.12 11.32
C CYS A 171 0.40 18.12 10.92
N LEU A 172 -0.68 17.64 10.29
CA LEU A 172 -1.79 18.48 9.85
C LEU A 172 -2.61 19.00 11.05
N ASN A 173 -2.92 18.16 12.02
CA ASN A 173 -3.73 18.52 13.18
C ASN A 173 -3.00 19.47 14.13
N SER A 174 -1.67 19.33 14.27
CA SER A 174 -0.83 20.27 15.04
C SER A 174 -0.52 21.58 14.29
N ASN A 175 -1.01 21.74 13.06
CA ASN A 175 -0.69 22.86 12.16
C ASN A 175 0.83 23.02 11.88
N MET A 176 1.59 21.95 11.94
CA MET A 176 3.00 21.94 11.54
C MET A 176 3.15 22.12 10.03
N ALA A 177 2.22 21.57 9.23
CA ALA A 177 2.16 21.72 7.79
C ALA A 177 0.73 22.00 7.32
N ASP A 178 0.59 22.65 6.17
CA ASP A 178 -0.69 22.88 5.50
C ASP A 178 -1.02 21.71 4.56
N ASN A 179 0.02 21.07 4.01
CA ASN A 179 -0.06 19.86 3.21
C ASN A 179 0.99 18.86 3.66
N VAL A 180 0.66 17.58 3.55
CA VAL A 180 1.62 16.49 3.67
C VAL A 180 1.63 15.70 2.37
N ILE A 181 2.82 15.55 1.78
CA ILE A 181 3.06 14.73 0.61
C ILE A 181 3.67 13.42 1.12
N ILE A 182 2.98 12.30 0.88
CA ILE A 182 3.51 10.98 1.15
C ILE A 182 3.95 10.39 -0.19
N CYS A 183 5.24 10.07 -0.31
CA CYS A 183 5.77 9.27 -1.40
C CYS A 183 6.07 7.87 -0.89
N GLY A 184 5.52 6.86 -1.50
CA GLY A 184 5.69 5.49 -1.06
C GLY A 184 6.17 4.57 -2.18
N GLN A 185 6.92 3.54 -1.80
CA GLN A 185 7.35 2.51 -2.72
C GLN A 185 7.38 1.12 -2.08
N PHE A 186 7.11 0.14 -2.90
CA PHE A 186 7.41 -1.25 -2.64
C PHE A 186 8.23 -1.79 -3.82
N ARG A 187 9.45 -2.20 -3.54
CA ARG A 187 10.35 -2.82 -4.53
C ARG A 187 10.25 -4.34 -4.39
N SER A 188 9.52 -4.95 -5.30
CA SER A 188 9.22 -6.38 -5.28
C SER A 188 10.45 -7.24 -5.61
N PHE A 189 11.49 -7.17 -4.75
CA PHE A 189 12.71 -7.94 -4.92
C PHE A 189 12.55 -9.35 -4.35
N PRO A 190 12.67 -10.42 -5.17
CA PRO A 190 12.29 -11.78 -4.76
C PRO A 190 12.92 -12.25 -3.45
N MET A 191 14.21 -12.02 -3.27
CA MET A 191 14.92 -12.47 -2.06
C MET A 191 14.40 -11.79 -0.78
N LEU A 192 14.06 -10.51 -0.85
CA LEU A 192 13.49 -9.77 0.29
C LEU A 192 12.05 -10.20 0.57
N VAL A 193 11.26 -10.41 -0.50
CA VAL A 193 9.88 -10.94 -0.39
C VAL A 193 9.87 -12.32 0.26
N PHE A 194 10.79 -13.22 -0.14
CA PHE A 194 10.87 -14.56 0.46
C PHE A 194 11.41 -14.53 1.88
N SER A 195 12.38 -13.66 2.18
CA SER A 195 12.90 -13.47 3.53
C SER A 195 11.81 -12.98 4.48
N GLU A 196 10.99 -12.02 4.06
CA GLU A 196 9.84 -11.59 4.85
C GLU A 196 8.82 -12.73 5.04
N ALA A 197 8.48 -13.43 3.96
CA ALA A 197 7.50 -14.51 3.98
C ALA A 197 7.91 -15.68 4.90
N GLU A 198 9.20 -15.94 5.07
CA GLU A 198 9.72 -16.96 5.99
C GLU A 198 9.30 -16.68 7.44
N HIS A 199 9.29 -15.41 7.85
CA HIS A 199 8.95 -15.00 9.22
C HIS A 199 7.45 -15.10 9.54
N PHE A 200 6.58 -15.25 8.55
CA PHE A 200 5.16 -15.37 8.80
C PHE A 200 4.82 -16.66 9.59
N PRO A 201 3.83 -16.59 10.48
CA PRO A 201 3.39 -17.75 11.23
C PRO A 201 2.89 -18.86 10.29
N SER A 202 3.24 -20.10 10.61
CA SER A 202 2.78 -21.27 9.85
C SER A 202 1.31 -21.56 10.12
N SER A 203 0.57 -21.97 9.09
CA SER A 203 -0.75 -22.55 9.28
C SER A 203 -0.62 -23.93 9.95
N SER A 204 -1.48 -24.23 10.89
CA SER A 204 -1.54 -25.57 11.53
C SER A 204 -2.04 -26.66 10.58
N LYS A 205 -2.65 -26.29 9.45
CA LYS A 205 -3.16 -27.25 8.47
C LYS A 205 -2.02 -27.71 7.56
N ARG A 206 -1.58 -28.95 7.75
CA ARG A 206 -0.74 -29.68 6.81
C ARG A 206 -1.67 -30.33 5.78
N GLY A 207 -1.66 -29.84 4.56
CA GLY A 207 -2.37 -30.42 3.43
C GLY A 207 -1.53 -30.28 2.14
N PRO A 208 -1.92 -30.93 1.04
CA PRO A 208 -1.27 -30.68 -0.24
C PRO A 208 -1.37 -29.19 -0.56
N ILE A 209 -0.26 -28.61 -1.01
CA ILE A 209 -0.18 -27.21 -1.43
C ILE A 209 -1.03 -27.12 -2.71
N PRO A 210 -2.10 -26.30 -2.71
CA PRO A 210 -2.89 -26.14 -3.93
C PRO A 210 -2.03 -25.47 -5.01
N ALA A 211 -2.33 -25.76 -6.27
CA ALA A 211 -1.70 -25.13 -7.42
C ALA A 211 -2.15 -23.66 -7.54
N ASN A 212 -1.65 -22.81 -6.64
CA ASN A 212 -1.97 -21.40 -6.55
C ASN A 212 -0.71 -20.57 -6.75
N SER A 213 -0.89 -19.46 -7.45
CA SER A 213 0.16 -18.48 -7.66
C SER A 213 0.08 -17.36 -6.61
N GLN A 214 1.24 -16.93 -6.12
CA GLN A 214 1.36 -15.68 -5.39
C GLN A 214 1.85 -14.59 -6.34
N PHE A 215 1.30 -13.41 -6.17
CA PHE A 215 1.63 -12.24 -6.99
C PHE A 215 2.30 -11.19 -6.11
N SER A 216 3.50 -10.79 -6.49
CA SER A 216 4.19 -9.66 -5.89
C SER A 216 4.39 -8.58 -6.95
N VAL A 217 3.84 -7.40 -6.69
CA VAL A 217 3.79 -6.31 -7.66
C VAL A 217 4.50 -5.09 -7.09
N GLU A 218 5.55 -4.67 -7.77
CA GLU A 218 6.25 -3.43 -7.45
C GLU A 218 5.33 -2.24 -7.70
N ARG A 219 5.22 -1.33 -6.73
CA ARG A 219 4.40 -0.13 -6.86
C ARG A 219 5.07 1.09 -6.26
N VAL A 220 4.83 2.21 -6.90
CA VAL A 220 5.20 3.54 -6.40
C VAL A 220 3.96 4.41 -6.35
N GLY A 221 3.84 5.25 -5.33
CA GLY A 221 2.66 6.08 -5.16
C GLY A 221 2.96 7.42 -4.53
N CYS A 222 2.05 8.36 -4.77
CA CYS A 222 2.05 9.67 -4.15
C CYS A 222 0.65 10.01 -3.63
N LEU A 223 0.59 10.47 -2.39
CA LEU A 223 -0.60 10.96 -1.73
C LEU A 223 -0.39 12.41 -1.32
N ILE A 224 -1.35 13.27 -1.59
CA ILE A 224 -1.35 14.66 -1.12
C ILE A 224 -2.50 14.83 -0.14
N LEU A 225 -2.16 15.16 1.10
CA LEU A 225 -3.08 15.22 2.22
C LEU A 225 -3.21 16.65 2.74
N LYS A 226 -4.44 17.04 3.12
CA LYS A 226 -4.78 18.31 3.74
C LYS A 226 -5.65 18.10 4.97
N LYS A 227 -5.61 19.06 5.90
CA LYS A 227 -6.47 19.05 7.09
C LYS A 227 -7.93 19.38 6.76
N GLN A 228 -8.16 20.34 5.88
CA GLN A 228 -9.52 20.87 5.64
C GLN A 228 -10.36 19.88 4.82
N PRO A 229 -11.64 19.70 5.17
CA PRO A 229 -12.58 18.95 4.34
C PRO A 229 -12.68 19.61 2.96
N GLY A 230 -12.74 18.79 1.93
CA GLY A 230 -12.77 19.23 0.54
C GLY A 230 -13.44 18.19 -0.36
N GLN A 231 -13.20 18.30 -1.66
CA GLN A 231 -13.76 17.37 -2.65
C GLN A 231 -12.92 16.07 -2.81
N GLY A 232 -11.99 15.80 -1.89
CA GLY A 232 -11.18 14.59 -1.86
C GLY A 232 -11.81 13.49 -1.03
N VAL A 233 -11.01 12.49 -0.67
CA VAL A 233 -11.41 11.38 0.20
C VAL A 233 -11.04 11.71 1.64
N ALA A 234 -12.02 11.76 2.55
CA ALA A 234 -11.72 11.90 3.97
C ALA A 234 -11.25 10.56 4.54
N LEU A 235 -10.16 10.59 5.29
CA LEU A 235 -9.47 9.44 5.84
C LEU A 235 -9.36 9.54 7.35
N HIS A 236 -9.65 8.44 8.04
CA HIS A 236 -9.42 8.33 9.48
C HIS A 236 -8.79 6.97 9.80
N LEU A 237 -7.58 6.99 10.37
CA LEU A 237 -6.90 5.78 10.82
C LEU A 237 -7.33 5.46 12.25
N SER A 238 -7.90 4.27 12.45
CA SER A 238 -8.31 3.77 13.76
C SER A 238 -7.13 3.32 14.62
N ASP A 239 -7.44 2.84 15.82
CA ASP A 239 -6.45 2.23 16.68
C ASP A 239 -6.04 0.84 16.18
N TYR A 240 -4.78 0.48 16.48
CA TYR A 240 -4.25 -0.85 16.23
C TYR A 240 -4.88 -1.86 17.19
N GLN A 241 -5.26 -3.02 16.65
CA GLN A 241 -5.74 -4.14 17.45
C GLN A 241 -4.85 -5.37 17.25
N ALA A 242 -4.22 -5.82 18.33
CA ALA A 242 -3.52 -7.11 18.34
C ALA A 242 -4.54 -8.26 18.26
N LEU A 243 -4.26 -9.23 17.38
CA LEU A 243 -5.07 -10.44 17.19
C LEU A 243 -4.30 -11.65 17.74
N SER A 244 -4.92 -12.44 18.58
CA SER A 244 -4.25 -13.55 19.25
C SER A 244 -5.08 -14.85 19.27
N GLY A 245 -4.39 -15.98 19.44
CA GLY A 245 -5.01 -17.29 19.57
C GLY A 245 -5.17 -18.04 18.23
N SER A 246 -6.18 -18.90 18.15
CA SER A 246 -6.46 -19.69 16.94
C SER A 246 -6.92 -18.81 15.76
N THR A 247 -6.85 -19.35 14.55
CA THR A 247 -7.35 -18.67 13.33
C THR A 247 -8.79 -18.18 13.50
N GLN A 248 -9.67 -19.02 14.06
CA GLN A 248 -11.05 -18.66 14.31
C GLN A 248 -11.19 -17.50 15.31
N ARG A 249 -10.42 -17.53 16.42
CA ARG A 249 -10.45 -16.47 17.42
C ARG A 249 -9.93 -15.14 16.85
N ARG A 250 -8.85 -15.18 16.07
CA ARG A 250 -8.33 -13.98 15.37
C ARG A 250 -9.37 -13.42 14.38
N ALA A 251 -10.07 -14.31 13.66
CA ALA A 251 -11.12 -13.91 12.74
C ALA A 251 -12.29 -13.22 13.44
N LEU A 252 -12.75 -13.76 14.58
CA LEU A 252 -13.77 -13.11 15.40
C LEU A 252 -13.31 -11.75 15.92
N GLN A 253 -12.09 -11.65 16.45
CA GLN A 253 -11.51 -10.37 16.90
C GLN A 253 -11.47 -9.35 15.79
N LEU A 254 -11.06 -9.75 14.57
CA LEU A 254 -11.02 -8.87 13.40
C LEU A 254 -12.41 -8.44 12.98
N ALA A 255 -13.38 -9.37 12.93
CA ALA A 255 -14.77 -9.07 12.62
C ALA A 255 -15.38 -8.07 13.62
N ASP A 256 -15.14 -8.28 14.91
CA ASP A 256 -15.63 -7.39 15.96
C ASP A 256 -14.94 -6.02 15.89
N HIS A 257 -13.66 -5.99 15.50
CA HIS A 257 -12.97 -4.74 15.23
C HIS A 257 -13.62 -3.99 14.06
N CYS A 258 -13.87 -4.66 12.93
CA CYS A 258 -14.58 -4.06 11.81
C CYS A 258 -15.97 -3.56 12.20
N LYS A 259 -16.78 -4.36 12.92
CA LYS A 259 -18.15 -4.00 13.32
C LYS A 259 -18.22 -2.70 14.13
N ARG A 260 -17.20 -2.37 14.92
CA ARG A 260 -17.15 -1.11 15.70
C ARG A 260 -17.09 0.14 14.84
N TYR A 261 -16.58 0.04 13.62
CA TYR A 261 -16.39 1.14 12.67
C TYR A 261 -17.37 1.10 11.49
N LEU A 262 -18.28 0.12 11.45
CA LEU A 262 -19.32 0.09 10.42
C LEU A 262 -20.35 1.20 10.67
N ALA A 263 -20.53 2.06 9.70
CA ALA A 263 -21.62 3.03 9.66
C ALA A 263 -22.84 2.39 8.94
N THR A 264 -24.01 2.97 9.13
CA THR A 264 -25.26 2.48 8.50
C THR A 264 -25.25 2.56 6.98
N ASP A 265 -24.40 3.42 6.42
CA ASP A 265 -24.21 3.67 5.00
C ASP A 265 -22.88 3.09 4.46
N THR A 266 -22.22 2.22 5.23
CA THR A 266 -21.02 1.54 4.75
C THR A 266 -21.32 0.73 3.49
N GLN A 267 -20.60 1.01 2.40
CA GLN A 267 -20.80 0.37 1.10
C GLN A 267 -19.92 -0.86 0.92
N ALA A 268 -18.70 -0.84 1.44
CA ALA A 268 -17.72 -1.90 1.26
C ALA A 268 -16.79 -2.05 2.46
N VAL A 269 -16.35 -3.29 2.69
CA VAL A 269 -15.23 -3.62 3.56
C VAL A 269 -14.14 -4.23 2.68
N LEU A 270 -13.02 -3.54 2.62
CA LEU A 270 -11.85 -3.93 1.85
C LEU A 270 -10.82 -4.57 2.77
N GLY A 271 -10.03 -5.49 2.26
CA GLY A 271 -8.99 -6.11 3.06
C GLY A 271 -7.69 -6.31 2.32
N VAL A 272 -6.59 -6.08 3.01
CA VAL A 272 -5.24 -6.43 2.55
C VAL A 272 -4.57 -7.31 3.59
N THR A 273 -3.86 -8.32 3.12
CA THR A 273 -3.19 -9.31 3.97
C THR A 273 -1.80 -9.62 3.44
N PRO A 274 -0.87 -10.00 4.31
CA PRO A 274 0.36 -10.64 3.89
C PRO A 274 0.11 -11.91 3.07
N PRO A 275 1.03 -12.31 2.18
CA PRO A 275 0.88 -13.49 1.34
C PRO A 275 1.11 -14.80 2.13
N ALA A 276 0.32 -15.02 3.17
CA ALA A 276 0.38 -16.22 4.00
C ALA A 276 -1.01 -16.83 4.21
N LEU A 277 -1.09 -18.16 4.21
CA LEU A 277 -2.34 -18.93 4.38
C LEU A 277 -3.12 -18.52 5.64
N LEU A 278 -2.39 -18.33 6.75
CA LEU A 278 -3.01 -17.95 8.02
C LEU A 278 -3.79 -16.66 7.91
N PHE A 279 -3.16 -15.60 7.38
CA PHE A 279 -3.78 -14.28 7.32
C PHE A 279 -4.96 -14.24 6.34
N ARG A 280 -4.84 -14.90 5.19
CA ARG A 280 -5.97 -15.06 4.25
C ARG A 280 -7.16 -15.81 4.88
N ALA A 281 -6.86 -16.87 5.65
CA ALA A 281 -7.91 -17.60 6.37
C ALA A 281 -8.57 -16.74 7.45
N VAL A 282 -7.81 -15.95 8.20
CA VAL A 282 -8.33 -15.00 9.20
C VAL A 282 -9.25 -13.97 8.55
N GLN A 283 -8.78 -13.33 7.47
CA GLN A 283 -9.56 -12.32 6.76
C GLN A 283 -10.86 -12.88 6.18
N ARG A 284 -10.79 -14.02 5.48
CA ARG A 284 -11.97 -14.66 4.90
C ARG A 284 -13.01 -15.00 5.96
N GLN A 285 -12.59 -15.67 7.05
CA GLN A 285 -13.50 -16.02 8.14
C GLN A 285 -14.04 -14.78 8.86
N ALA A 286 -13.29 -13.70 8.95
CA ALA A 286 -13.78 -12.44 9.51
C ALA A 286 -14.86 -11.82 8.62
N PHE A 287 -14.65 -11.80 7.31
CA PHE A 287 -15.61 -11.26 6.34
C PHE A 287 -16.93 -12.06 6.34
N GLU A 288 -16.88 -13.39 6.53
CA GLU A 288 -18.07 -14.24 6.69
C GLU A 288 -18.91 -13.89 7.93
N GLN A 289 -18.34 -13.18 8.92
CA GLN A 289 -19.02 -12.72 10.13
C GLN A 289 -19.63 -11.31 10.01
N LEU A 290 -19.37 -10.62 8.90
CA LEU A 290 -19.93 -9.30 8.64
C LEU A 290 -21.34 -9.42 8.01
N PRO A 291 -22.16 -8.34 8.05
CA PRO A 291 -23.48 -8.37 7.42
C PRO A 291 -23.40 -8.76 5.94
N ALA A 292 -24.25 -9.67 5.49
CA ALA A 292 -24.29 -10.18 4.12
C ALA A 292 -24.62 -9.09 3.07
N SER A 293 -25.12 -7.94 3.51
CA SER A 293 -25.40 -6.78 2.64
C SER A 293 -24.14 -5.99 2.27
N LEU A 294 -23.01 -6.23 2.95
CA LEU A 294 -21.75 -5.52 2.69
C LEU A 294 -20.93 -6.23 1.62
N ALA A 295 -20.41 -5.45 0.68
CA ALA A 295 -19.43 -5.94 -0.26
C ALA A 295 -18.07 -6.12 0.44
N CYS A 296 -17.61 -7.36 0.59
CA CYS A 296 -16.31 -7.68 1.16
C CYS A 296 -15.33 -8.08 0.06
N VAL A 297 -14.21 -7.36 -0.06
CA VAL A 297 -13.24 -7.54 -1.16
C VAL A 297 -11.84 -7.74 -0.62
N SER A 298 -11.17 -8.81 -1.02
CA SER A 298 -9.75 -9.06 -0.73
C SER A 298 -8.88 -8.42 -1.82
N LEU A 299 -8.29 -7.26 -1.51
CA LEU A 299 -7.48 -6.52 -2.48
C LEU A 299 -6.14 -7.20 -2.79
N SER A 300 -5.55 -7.88 -1.80
CA SER A 300 -4.30 -8.63 -2.03
C SER A 300 -4.49 -9.81 -2.98
N GLU A 301 -5.69 -10.42 -3.03
CA GLU A 301 -6.01 -11.48 -4.00
C GLU A 301 -6.29 -10.90 -5.38
N LEU A 302 -6.87 -9.70 -5.45
CA LEU A 302 -7.23 -9.04 -6.72
C LEU A 302 -6.01 -8.39 -7.41
N TYR A 303 -5.17 -7.70 -6.65
CA TYR A 303 -4.09 -6.87 -7.20
C TYR A 303 -2.68 -7.42 -6.93
N GLY A 304 -2.53 -8.49 -6.16
CA GLY A 304 -1.26 -8.98 -5.67
C GLY A 304 -0.72 -8.15 -4.49
N ASP A 305 0.36 -8.65 -3.91
CA ASP A 305 1.00 -8.04 -2.74
C ASP A 305 1.97 -6.93 -3.15
N SER A 306 1.90 -5.81 -2.46
CA SER A 306 2.80 -4.65 -2.61
C SER A 306 3.31 -4.12 -1.26
N GLY A 307 3.49 -5.00 -0.29
CA GLY A 307 4.08 -4.66 1.00
C GLY A 307 3.44 -3.44 1.65
N CYS A 308 4.25 -2.44 2.01
CA CYS A 308 3.77 -1.22 2.64
C CYS A 308 2.78 -0.42 1.78
N MET A 309 2.76 -0.61 0.46
CA MET A 309 1.85 0.09 -0.46
C MET A 309 0.47 -0.56 -0.59
N ASN A 310 0.26 -1.73 0.01
CA ASN A 310 -1.04 -2.42 -0.02
C ASN A 310 -2.24 -1.56 0.40
N PRO A 311 -2.16 -0.69 1.43
CA PRO A 311 -3.29 0.17 1.78
C PRO A 311 -3.73 1.11 0.65
N ALA A 312 -2.81 1.52 -0.23
CA ALA A 312 -3.12 2.39 -1.36
C ALA A 312 -4.02 1.72 -2.42
N LEU A 313 -4.06 0.39 -2.46
CA LEU A 313 -4.96 -0.38 -3.33
C LEU A 313 -6.44 -0.11 -3.04
N ALA A 314 -6.76 0.29 -1.80
CA ALA A 314 -8.13 0.64 -1.45
C ALA A 314 -8.62 1.85 -2.25
N TRP A 315 -7.83 2.92 -2.31
CA TRP A 315 -8.21 4.10 -3.09
C TRP A 315 -8.23 3.82 -4.58
N GLN A 316 -7.27 3.04 -5.08
CA GLN A 316 -7.31 2.59 -6.47
C GLN A 316 -8.62 1.86 -6.79
N TYR A 317 -9.00 0.87 -5.98
CA TYR A 317 -10.23 0.10 -6.15
C TYR A 317 -11.48 0.98 -6.03
N LEU A 318 -11.59 1.79 -4.97
CA LEU A 318 -12.76 2.63 -4.71
C LEU A 318 -12.98 3.66 -5.81
N LEU A 319 -11.90 4.29 -6.28
CA LEU A 319 -11.98 5.30 -7.35
C LEU A 319 -12.29 4.66 -8.71
N GLN A 320 -11.67 3.51 -9.05
CA GLN A 320 -11.95 2.79 -10.29
C GLN A 320 -13.38 2.23 -10.33
N SER A 321 -13.88 1.74 -9.19
CA SER A 321 -15.23 1.20 -9.08
C SER A 321 -16.30 2.27 -8.87
N ASN A 322 -15.93 3.56 -8.80
CA ASN A 322 -16.82 4.69 -8.52
C ASN A 322 -17.67 4.49 -7.24
N ILE A 323 -17.09 3.84 -6.22
CA ILE A 323 -17.76 3.64 -4.93
C ILE A 323 -17.69 4.95 -4.15
N THR A 324 -18.85 5.48 -3.77
CA THR A 324 -18.99 6.69 -2.96
C THR A 324 -19.60 6.36 -1.60
N GLY A 325 -19.49 7.27 -0.65
CA GLY A 325 -19.95 7.03 0.73
C GLY A 325 -18.85 6.46 1.61
N HIS A 326 -19.25 5.79 2.67
CA HIS A 326 -18.34 5.19 3.65
C HIS A 326 -17.83 3.82 3.20
N SER A 327 -16.55 3.58 3.38
CA SER A 327 -15.93 2.27 3.23
C SER A 327 -14.86 2.05 4.28
N LEU A 328 -14.61 0.80 4.63
CA LEU A 328 -13.64 0.41 5.64
C LEU A 328 -12.55 -0.44 4.99
N LEU A 329 -11.29 -0.10 5.23
CA LEU A 329 -10.15 -0.93 4.87
C LEU A 329 -9.58 -1.61 6.10
N SER A 330 -9.50 -2.92 6.08
CA SER A 330 -8.81 -3.75 7.06
C SER A 330 -7.42 -4.13 6.56
N VAL A 331 -6.39 -3.82 7.34
CA VAL A 331 -4.99 -4.14 7.03
C VAL A 331 -4.45 -5.08 8.09
N LEU A 332 -4.21 -6.33 7.73
CA LEU A 332 -3.48 -7.27 8.56
C LEU A 332 -1.98 -7.04 8.37
N ASP A 333 -1.26 -6.93 9.47
CA ASP A 333 0.21 -6.88 9.44
C ASP A 333 0.84 -8.29 9.43
N GLY A 334 2.17 -8.33 9.28
CA GLY A 334 2.92 -9.58 9.34
C GLY A 334 3.09 -10.13 10.77
N GLU A 335 2.80 -9.34 11.79
CA GLU A 335 3.05 -9.65 13.20
C GLU A 335 1.81 -10.19 13.91
N GLY A 336 0.66 -10.09 13.30
CA GLY A 336 -0.58 -10.66 13.81
C GLY A 336 -1.53 -9.65 14.41
N GLY A 337 -1.47 -8.40 14.00
CA GLY A 337 -2.44 -7.37 14.34
C GLY A 337 -3.18 -6.82 13.13
N ALA A 338 -4.08 -5.91 13.37
CA ALA A 338 -4.88 -5.26 12.35
C ALA A 338 -5.02 -3.75 12.60
N TRP A 339 -4.95 -3.00 11.52
CA TRP A 339 -5.36 -1.61 11.44
C TRP A 339 -6.66 -1.51 10.66
N LEU A 340 -7.47 -0.51 10.97
CA LEU A 340 -8.60 -0.12 10.16
C LEU A 340 -8.41 1.31 9.66
N LEU A 341 -8.79 1.54 8.42
CA LEU A 341 -8.81 2.85 7.80
C LEU A 341 -10.22 3.11 7.26
N GLU A 342 -10.87 4.11 7.81
CA GLU A 342 -12.15 4.59 7.33
C GLU A 342 -11.96 5.56 6.18
N ASN A 343 -12.78 5.43 5.14
CA ASN A 343 -12.75 6.28 3.97
C ASN A 343 -14.15 6.81 3.70
N TRP A 344 -14.28 8.12 3.47
CA TRP A 344 -15.52 8.77 3.03
C TRP A 344 -15.28 9.45 1.70
N ILE A 345 -15.91 8.93 0.66
CA ILE A 345 -15.80 9.46 -0.70
C ILE A 345 -17.08 10.24 -1.04
N PRO A 346 -17.04 11.58 -1.16
CA PRO A 346 -18.20 12.34 -1.54
C PRO A 346 -18.60 12.06 -2.99
N GLN A 347 -19.89 12.20 -3.32
CA GLN A 347 -20.38 12.01 -4.70
C GLN A 347 -19.69 12.95 -5.71
N ALA A 348 -19.34 14.16 -5.28
CA ALA A 348 -18.60 15.13 -6.10
C ALA A 348 -17.08 15.06 -5.89
N CYS A 349 -16.53 13.88 -5.64
CA CYS A 349 -15.09 13.72 -5.47
C CYS A 349 -14.36 13.99 -6.80
N HIS A 350 -13.45 14.97 -6.80
CA HIS A 350 -12.69 15.34 -8.01
C HIS A 350 -11.74 14.23 -8.47
N LEU A 351 -11.32 13.32 -7.56
CA LEU A 351 -10.47 12.16 -7.90
C LEU A 351 -11.21 11.14 -8.77
N LEU A 352 -12.56 11.07 -8.69
CA LEU A 352 -13.38 10.20 -9.54
C LEU A 352 -13.45 10.69 -10.99
N SER A 353 -13.39 11.99 -11.24
CA SER A 353 -13.53 12.58 -12.57
C SER A 353 -12.28 12.42 -13.44
N ASN A 354 -11.10 12.36 -12.83
CA ASN A 354 -9.83 12.31 -13.55
C ASN A 354 -9.48 10.93 -14.12
N GLN A 355 -10.14 9.87 -13.69
CA GLN A 355 -9.90 8.52 -14.21
C GLN A 355 -10.65 8.21 -15.52
N ARG A 356 -11.66 9.02 -15.89
CA ARG A 356 -12.42 8.82 -17.16
C ARG A 356 -11.66 9.24 -18.41
N GLY A 357 -10.50 9.87 -18.28
CA GLY A 357 -9.69 10.39 -19.41
C GLY A 357 -8.50 9.51 -19.82
N THR A 358 -8.26 8.38 -19.16
CA THR A 358 -7.08 7.52 -19.38
C THR A 358 -7.41 6.09 -19.83
N SER A 359 -8.64 5.83 -20.29
CA SER A 359 -9.05 4.54 -20.89
C SER A 359 -8.93 4.56 -22.41
#